data_6c13892765477a5d1fa9fd2baa6a1ca7
#
_entry.id   6c13892765477a5d1fa9fd2baa6a1ca7
#
_cell.length_a   1.000
_cell.length_b   1.000
_cell.length_c   1.000
_cell.angle_alpha   90.00
_cell.angle_beta   90.00
_cell.angle_gamma   90.00
#
_symmetry.space_group_name_H-M   'P 1'
#
loop_
_entity.id
_entity.type
_entity.pdbx_description
1 polymer ?
#
loop_
_entity_poly.entity_id
_entity_poly.type
_entity_poly.pdbx_seq_one_letter_code
_entity_poly.pdbx_strand_id
1 'polypeptide(L)'
;MAYQNQNLKTANFFWGGRLTAYEVSNMFSFFEKGFSVNVWSYENLSLPQEFTLKNAELILPYEELNKFKQNFQKSNMSSFSNLFRYELLMKESGWWFDSDCICIKTAEEFANLASNKPFVLGLENDTLVGSS
;
A
#
# COMPACT_ATOMS: atom_id res chain seq x y z
N MET A 1 -18.07 -4.74 -10.43
CA MET A 1 -18.26 -5.45 -9.16
C MET A 1 -18.32 -4.45 -8.03
N ALA A 2 -19.25 -4.63 -7.13
CA ALA A 2 -19.46 -3.66 -6.06
C ALA A 2 -18.23 -3.44 -5.18
N TYR A 3 -17.44 -4.48 -4.91
CA TYR A 3 -16.27 -4.35 -4.05
C TYR A 3 -15.20 -3.41 -4.62
N GLN A 4 -15.17 -3.23 -5.94
CA GLN A 4 -14.20 -2.36 -6.59
C GLN A 4 -14.46 -0.89 -6.31
N ASN A 5 -15.70 -0.55 -6.01
CA ASN A 5 -16.10 0.83 -5.80
C ASN A 5 -15.97 1.28 -4.35
N GLN A 6 -15.86 0.34 -3.41
CA GLN A 6 -15.96 0.66 -1.99
C GLN A 6 -14.73 1.37 -1.45
N ASN A 7 -13.54 1.06 -2.00
CA ASN A 7 -12.28 1.58 -1.45
C ASN A 7 -11.44 2.31 -2.50
N LEU A 8 -12.10 2.90 -3.50
CA LEU A 8 -11.39 3.62 -4.57
C LEU A 8 -10.71 4.90 -4.08
N LYS A 9 -11.00 5.33 -2.86
CA LYS A 9 -10.36 6.48 -2.22
C LYS A 9 -9.55 6.06 -1.00
N THR A 10 -9.13 4.81 -0.96
CA THR A 10 -8.27 4.28 0.12
C THR A 10 -6.90 3.99 -0.45
N ALA A 11 -5.88 4.56 0.18
CA ALA A 11 -4.49 4.32 -0.14
C ALA A 11 -3.89 3.40 0.93
N ASN A 12 -3.32 2.28 0.50
CA ASN A 12 -2.73 1.29 1.37
C ASN A 12 -1.21 1.30 1.22
N PHE A 13 -0.52 1.33 2.34
CA PHE A 13 0.93 1.28 2.44
C PHE A 13 1.32 0.15 3.38
N PHE A 14 2.49 -0.43 3.17
CA PHE A 14 3.07 -1.38 4.09
C PHE A 14 4.40 -0.86 4.61
N TRP A 15 4.63 -0.95 5.91
CA TRP A 15 5.88 -0.49 6.51
C TRP A 15 6.30 -1.39 7.65
N GLY A 16 7.60 -1.61 7.74
CA GLY A 16 8.23 -2.27 8.88
C GLY A 16 9.42 -1.45 9.34
N GLY A 17 9.58 -1.34 10.65
CA GLY A 17 10.63 -0.56 11.24
C GLY A 17 10.26 0.89 11.50
N ARG A 18 11.25 1.73 11.74
CA ARG A 18 11.02 3.13 12.09
C ARG A 18 10.56 3.93 10.89
N LEU A 19 9.47 4.67 11.06
CA LEU A 19 9.01 5.63 10.07
C LEU A 19 9.75 6.95 10.25
N THR A 20 10.28 7.47 9.15
CA THR A 20 10.93 8.78 9.14
C THR A 20 9.98 9.83 8.58
N ALA A 21 10.38 11.10 8.73
CA ALA A 21 9.59 12.21 8.19
C ALA A 21 9.41 12.11 6.68
N TYR A 22 10.34 11.47 5.99
CA TYR A 22 10.26 11.29 4.54
C TYR A 22 9.03 10.47 4.14
N GLU A 23 8.88 9.25 4.73
CA GLU A 23 7.76 8.37 4.40
C GLU A 23 6.44 8.97 4.87
N VAL A 24 6.43 9.57 6.05
CA VAL A 24 5.22 10.20 6.59
C VAL A 24 4.77 11.33 5.67
N SER A 25 5.68 12.16 5.18
CA SER A 25 5.37 13.26 4.26
C SER A 25 4.77 12.74 2.95
N ASN A 26 5.33 11.65 2.42
CA ASN A 26 4.83 11.05 1.20
C ASN A 26 3.41 10.52 1.39
N MET A 27 3.17 9.80 2.48
CA MET A 27 1.83 9.28 2.81
C MET A 27 0.84 10.42 3.04
N PHE A 28 1.29 11.51 3.68
CA PHE A 28 0.44 12.67 3.92
C PHE A 28 -0.03 13.33 2.63
N SER A 29 0.78 13.27 1.57
CA SER A 29 0.37 13.81 0.27
C SER A 29 -0.89 13.13 -0.24
N PHE A 30 -1.07 11.85 0.06
CA PHE A 30 -2.30 11.13 -0.30
C PHE A 30 -3.47 11.59 0.56
N PHE A 31 -3.26 11.76 1.85
CA PHE A 31 -4.30 12.27 2.74
C PHE A 31 -4.78 13.66 2.29
N GLU A 32 -3.85 14.53 1.94
CA GLU A 32 -4.19 15.89 1.50
C GLU A 32 -4.97 15.90 0.18
N LYS A 33 -4.84 14.86 -0.62
CA LYS A 33 -5.57 14.70 -1.88
C LYS A 33 -6.90 13.96 -1.72
N GLY A 34 -7.31 13.66 -0.49
CA GLY A 34 -8.62 13.09 -0.21
C GLY A 34 -8.64 11.58 0.02
N PHE A 35 -7.49 10.93 0.05
CA PHE A 35 -7.44 9.51 0.37
C PHE A 35 -7.57 9.25 1.86
N SER A 36 -8.24 8.16 2.21
CA SER A 36 -8.06 7.53 3.52
C SER A 36 -6.75 6.75 3.47
N VAL A 37 -5.86 6.99 4.43
CA VAL A 37 -4.54 6.37 4.42
C VAL A 37 -4.48 5.25 5.44
N ASN A 38 -4.25 4.03 4.98
CA ASN A 38 -4.01 2.86 5.81
C ASN A 38 -2.54 2.48 5.77
N VAL A 39 -1.93 2.30 6.92
CA VAL A 39 -0.56 1.81 7.03
C VAL A 39 -0.62 0.43 7.67
N TRP A 40 -0.24 -0.57 6.91
CA TRP A 40 -0.22 -1.97 7.35
C TRP A 40 1.15 -2.29 7.91
N SER A 41 1.18 -2.85 9.11
CA SER A 41 2.45 -3.22 9.74
C SER A 41 2.25 -4.37 10.70
N TYR A 42 3.31 -5.13 10.92
CA TYR A 42 3.36 -6.11 12.00
C TYR A 42 3.74 -5.48 13.33
N GLU A 43 4.14 -4.23 13.32
CA GLU A 43 4.60 -3.50 14.50
C GLU A 43 3.57 -2.45 14.91
N ASN A 44 3.61 -2.07 16.17
CA ASN A 44 2.74 -1.00 16.68
C ASN A 44 3.43 0.35 16.43
N LEU A 45 3.24 0.87 15.23
CA LEU A 45 3.85 2.12 14.81
C LEU A 45 3.14 3.32 15.43
N SER A 46 3.92 4.35 15.75
CA SER A 46 3.36 5.64 16.14
C SER A 46 3.10 6.45 14.88
N LEU A 47 1.84 6.67 14.56
CA LEU A 47 1.42 7.35 13.34
C LEU A 47 0.70 8.65 13.66
N PRO A 48 0.71 9.62 12.72
CA PRO A 48 -0.22 10.74 12.80
C PRO A 48 -1.66 10.24 12.92
N GLN A 49 -2.49 10.99 13.64
CA GLN A 49 -3.88 10.59 13.86
C GLN A 49 -4.71 10.50 12.58
N GLU A 50 -4.26 11.16 11.52
CA GLU A 50 -4.91 11.15 10.21
C GLU A 50 -4.79 9.79 9.51
N PHE A 51 -3.81 8.98 9.90
CA PHE A 51 -3.60 7.67 9.30
C PHE A 51 -4.23 6.59 10.18
N THR A 52 -4.60 5.47 9.56
CA THR A 52 -5.09 4.31 10.28
C THR A 52 -4.03 3.22 10.27
N LEU A 53 -3.62 2.79 11.45
CA LEU A 53 -2.71 1.64 11.58
C LEU A 53 -3.54 0.36 11.43
N LYS A 54 -3.13 -0.50 10.51
CA LYS A 54 -3.76 -1.78 10.26
C LYS A 54 -2.80 -2.92 10.62
N ASN A 55 -3.35 -3.98 11.17
CA ASN A 55 -2.56 -5.14 11.56
C ASN A 55 -2.28 -6.02 10.34
N ALA A 56 -1.01 -6.10 9.94
CA ALA A 56 -0.58 -6.88 8.79
C ALA A 56 -0.86 -8.37 8.95
N GLU A 57 -0.98 -8.87 10.18
CA GLU A 57 -1.37 -10.26 10.45
C GLU A 57 -2.71 -10.64 9.79
N LEU A 58 -3.59 -9.66 9.61
CA LEU A 58 -4.90 -9.92 8.98
C LEU A 58 -4.77 -10.23 7.50
N ILE A 59 -3.66 -9.85 6.89
CA ILE A 59 -3.41 -10.10 5.46
C ILE A 59 -2.52 -11.32 5.28
N LEU A 60 -1.36 -11.35 5.97
CA LEU A 60 -0.43 -12.47 5.95
C LEU A 60 0.08 -12.70 7.36
N PRO A 61 0.09 -13.95 7.84
CA PRO A 61 0.67 -14.25 9.15
C PRO A 61 2.15 -13.85 9.21
N TYR A 62 2.59 -13.38 10.37
CA TYR A 62 3.98 -12.98 10.58
C TYR A 62 4.97 -14.12 10.28
N GLU A 63 4.54 -15.37 10.44
CA GLU A 63 5.35 -16.54 10.11
C GLU A 63 5.80 -16.54 8.65
N GLU A 64 5.00 -16.01 7.74
CA GLU A 64 5.38 -15.92 6.34
C GLU A 64 6.56 -14.97 6.16
N LEU A 65 6.60 -13.87 6.92
CA LEU A 65 7.75 -12.97 6.92
C LEU A 65 9.00 -13.67 7.45
N ASN A 66 8.86 -14.46 8.52
CA ASN A 66 9.97 -15.23 9.08
C ASN A 66 10.51 -16.24 8.08
N LYS A 67 9.65 -16.94 7.36
CA LYS A 67 10.07 -17.86 6.31
C LYS A 67 10.87 -17.15 5.23
N PHE A 68 10.46 -15.96 4.85
CA PHE A 68 11.21 -15.16 3.89
C PHE A 68 12.59 -14.81 4.41
N LYS A 69 12.68 -14.37 5.67
CA LYS A 69 13.96 -14.01 6.29
C LYS A 69 14.90 -15.21 6.42
N GLN A 70 14.37 -16.41 6.67
CA GLN A 70 15.15 -17.62 6.80
C GLN A 70 15.61 -18.18 5.47
N ASN A 71 14.75 -18.16 4.46
CA ASN A 71 15.02 -18.78 3.18
C ASN A 71 15.83 -17.90 2.24
N PHE A 72 15.77 -16.59 2.43
CA PHE A 72 16.49 -15.62 1.61
C PHE A 72 17.44 -14.87 2.53
N GLN A 73 18.70 -15.23 2.50
CA GLN A 73 19.75 -14.80 3.43
C GLN A 73 19.89 -13.29 3.60
N LYS A 74 19.42 -12.53 2.66
CA LYS A 74 19.29 -11.09 2.83
C LYS A 74 17.81 -10.83 2.75
N SER A 75 17.29 -10.23 3.82
CA SER A 75 15.90 -9.88 3.88
C SER A 75 15.46 -9.24 2.57
N ASN A 76 14.88 -10.03 1.73
CA ASN A 76 14.32 -9.51 0.52
C ASN A 76 12.96 -8.92 0.86
N MET A 77 13.00 -7.83 1.66
CA MET A 77 11.78 -7.14 2.08
C MET A 77 10.99 -6.63 0.90
N SER A 78 11.70 -6.34 -0.19
CA SER A 78 11.06 -5.94 -1.43
C SER A 78 10.19 -7.06 -1.99
N SER A 79 10.70 -8.29 -2.02
CA SER A 79 9.94 -9.46 -2.49
C SER A 79 8.79 -9.79 -1.54
N PHE A 80 9.00 -9.68 -0.23
CA PHE A 80 7.94 -9.89 0.73
C PHE A 80 6.85 -8.82 0.58
N SER A 81 7.24 -7.57 0.37
CA SER A 81 6.31 -6.48 0.15
C SER A 81 5.46 -6.73 -1.11
N ASN A 82 6.05 -7.30 -2.15
CA ASN A 82 5.30 -7.68 -3.34
C ASN A 82 4.25 -8.74 -3.05
N LEU A 83 4.63 -9.78 -2.29
CA LEU A 83 3.69 -10.81 -1.88
C LEU A 83 2.57 -10.22 -1.03
N PHE A 84 2.93 -9.38 -0.07
CA PHE A 84 1.97 -8.72 0.81
C PHE A 84 0.98 -7.88 -0.01
N ARG A 85 1.49 -7.14 -0.99
CA ARG A 85 0.65 -6.31 -1.85
C ARG A 85 -0.40 -7.13 -2.59
N TYR A 86 0.00 -8.27 -3.17
CA TYR A 86 -0.95 -9.12 -3.89
C TYR A 86 -2.01 -9.66 -2.94
N GLU A 87 -1.61 -10.14 -1.77
CA GLU A 87 -2.55 -10.66 -0.78
C GLU A 87 -3.50 -9.58 -0.29
N LEU A 88 -2.98 -8.37 -0.04
CA LEU A 88 -3.78 -7.25 0.39
C LEU A 88 -4.84 -6.90 -0.65
N LEU A 89 -4.44 -6.76 -1.90
CA LEU A 89 -5.34 -6.35 -2.97
C LEU A 89 -6.39 -7.41 -3.29
N MET A 90 -6.11 -8.68 -2.99
CA MET A 90 -7.08 -9.75 -3.12
C MET A 90 -8.11 -9.74 -1.98
N LYS A 91 -7.68 -9.40 -0.78
CA LYS A 91 -8.53 -9.42 0.42
C LYS A 91 -9.24 -8.10 0.68
N GLU A 92 -8.55 -7.02 0.36
CA GLU A 92 -9.07 -5.66 0.52
C GLU A 92 -9.05 -4.97 -0.82
N SER A 93 -10.05 -4.20 -1.12
CA SER A 93 -10.03 -3.36 -2.32
C SER A 93 -9.32 -2.03 -2.01
N GLY A 94 -9.06 -1.25 -3.03
CA GLY A 94 -8.39 0.04 -2.89
C GLY A 94 -7.12 0.10 -3.70
N TRP A 95 -6.28 1.06 -3.36
CA TRP A 95 -5.01 1.28 -4.02
C TRP A 95 -3.86 0.82 -3.15
N TRP A 96 -2.80 0.38 -3.79
CA TRP A 96 -1.51 0.18 -3.15
C TRP A 96 -0.53 1.20 -3.71
N PHE A 97 0.21 1.83 -2.81
CA PHE A 97 1.32 2.72 -3.19
C PHE A 97 2.55 2.38 -2.36
N ASP A 98 3.71 2.54 -2.97
CA ASP A 98 4.96 2.44 -2.25
C ASP A 98 5.18 3.71 -1.42
N SER A 99 5.87 3.56 -0.30
CA SER A 99 6.07 4.67 0.65
C SER A 99 6.95 5.81 0.11
N ASP A 100 7.58 5.61 -1.03
CA ASP A 100 8.37 6.65 -1.71
C ASP A 100 7.58 7.41 -2.76
N CYS A 101 6.28 7.15 -2.89
CA CYS A 101 5.41 7.84 -3.84
C CYS A 101 4.82 9.11 -3.25
N ILE A 102 4.70 10.14 -4.08
CA ILE A 102 4.03 11.39 -3.74
C ILE A 102 2.76 11.49 -4.57
N CYS A 103 1.65 11.85 -3.94
CA CYS A 103 0.38 11.98 -4.62
C CYS A 103 0.20 13.39 -5.18
N ILE A 104 -0.04 13.47 -6.48
CA ILE A 104 -0.23 14.77 -7.16
C ILE A 104 -1.65 14.94 -7.71
N LYS A 105 -2.42 13.87 -7.77
CA LYS A 105 -3.82 13.90 -8.22
C LYS A 105 -4.76 13.62 -7.08
N THR A 106 -5.99 14.08 -7.19
CA THR A 106 -6.99 13.86 -6.15
C THR A 106 -7.43 12.40 -6.09
N ALA A 107 -7.92 11.99 -4.92
CA ALA A 107 -8.50 10.67 -4.76
C ALA A 107 -9.67 10.45 -5.72
N GLU A 108 -10.43 11.50 -6.00
CA GLU A 108 -11.55 11.42 -6.95
C GLU A 108 -11.06 11.16 -8.37
N GLU A 109 -9.96 11.78 -8.79
CA GLU A 109 -9.35 11.52 -10.10
C GLU A 109 -8.90 10.07 -10.21
N PHE A 110 -8.28 9.53 -9.14
CA PHE A 110 -7.90 8.11 -9.10
C PHE A 110 -9.13 7.21 -9.16
N ALA A 111 -10.17 7.54 -8.40
CA ALA A 111 -11.41 6.76 -8.40
C ALA A 111 -12.05 6.72 -9.78
N ASN A 112 -12.07 7.86 -10.48
CA ASN A 112 -12.61 7.94 -11.83
C ASN A 112 -11.78 7.12 -12.81
N LEU A 113 -10.45 7.14 -12.66
CA LEU A 113 -9.56 6.35 -13.50
C LEU A 113 -9.82 4.85 -13.35
N ALA A 114 -10.12 4.40 -12.14
CA ALA A 114 -10.36 2.99 -11.84
C ALA A 114 -11.81 2.56 -12.04
N SER A 115 -12.71 3.49 -12.31
CA SER A 115 -14.13 3.19 -12.47
C SER A 115 -14.34 2.17 -13.59
N ASN A 116 -15.09 1.11 -13.30
CA ASN A 116 -15.41 0.02 -14.23
C ASN A 116 -14.21 -0.81 -14.69
N LYS A 117 -13.07 -0.70 -14.01
CA LYS A 117 -11.88 -1.49 -14.31
C LYS A 117 -11.58 -2.46 -13.17
N PRO A 118 -11.18 -3.71 -13.47
CA PRO A 118 -10.84 -4.66 -12.41
C PRO A 118 -9.57 -4.28 -11.67
N PHE A 119 -8.60 -3.66 -12.36
CA PHE A 119 -7.36 -3.18 -11.74
C PHE A 119 -6.73 -2.10 -12.61
N VAL A 120 -5.83 -1.33 -12.00
CA VAL A 120 -5.06 -0.28 -12.66
C VAL A 120 -3.60 -0.43 -12.23
N LEU A 121 -2.70 -0.40 -13.21
CA LEU A 121 -1.26 -0.47 -12.98
C LEU A 121 -0.61 0.83 -13.43
N GLY A 122 0.43 1.24 -12.70
CA GLY A 122 1.24 2.37 -13.09
C GLY A 122 2.31 1.97 -14.11
N LEU A 123 2.65 2.88 -14.99
CA LEU A 123 3.75 2.67 -15.94
C LEU A 123 5.06 3.09 -15.27
N GLU A 124 6.06 2.21 -15.33
CA GLU A 124 7.42 2.58 -14.89
C GLU A 124 8.13 3.41 -15.95
N ASN A 125 7.80 3.13 -17.21
CA ASN A 125 8.24 3.94 -18.37
C ASN A 125 7.27 3.65 -19.51
N ASP A 126 7.57 4.11 -20.69
CA ASP A 126 6.67 3.98 -21.85
C ASP A 126 6.41 2.52 -22.27
N THR A 127 7.24 1.59 -21.81
CA THR A 127 7.16 0.20 -22.26
C THR A 127 6.99 -0.81 -21.13
N LEU A 128 7.26 -0.43 -19.88
CA LEU A 128 7.17 -1.33 -18.73
C LEU A 128 6.05 -0.91 -17.80
N VAL A 129 5.31 -1.89 -17.31
CA VAL A 129 4.23 -1.67 -16.36
C VAL A 129 4.71 -2.09 -14.98
N GLY A 130 4.73 -1.14 -14.05
CA GLY A 130 5.03 -1.42 -12.65
C GLY A 130 3.78 -1.84 -11.90
N SER A 131 3.98 -2.53 -10.79
CA SER A 131 2.88 -3.04 -9.97
C SER A 131 2.68 -2.24 -8.69
N SER A 132 3.27 -1.08 -8.61
CA SER A 132 3.11 -0.18 -7.46
C SER A 132 2.16 0.97 -7.73
#